data_7b1757ff5cd1c2ffee9385a15d5173b2
#
_entry.id   7b1757ff5cd1c2ffee9385a15d5173b2
#
_cell.length_a   1.000
_cell.length_b   1.000
_cell.length_c   1.000
_cell.angle_alpha   90.00
_cell.angle_beta   90.00
_cell.angle_gamma   90.00
#
_symmetry.space_group_name_H-M   'P 1'
#
loop_
_entity.id
_entity.type
_entity.pdbx_description
1 polymer ?
#
loop_
_entity_poly.entity_id
_entity_poly.type
_entity_poly.pdbx_seq_one_letter_code
_entity_poly.pdbx_strand_id
1 'polypeptide(L)'
;MKKVNLVLGVSALAILVGCDSGSDYTPAADASGEQIFSTACSECHKPLSADVAMIISEGMANKDAIINKVHSGSMRMTAFPNIQGDAADRLAEYVLANSATQ
;
A
#
# COMPACT_ATOMS: atom_id res chain seq x y z
N MET A 1 -19.30 52.49 25.94
CA MET A 1 -18.12 51.65 25.82
C MET A 1 -18.34 50.62 24.75
N LYS A 2 -17.62 50.72 23.71
CA LYS A 2 -17.75 49.77 22.62
C LYS A 2 -16.78 48.64 22.84
N LYS A 3 -17.26 47.44 22.96
CA LYS A 3 -16.44 46.26 23.01
C LYS A 3 -16.03 45.93 21.60
N VAL A 4 -14.74 45.93 21.36
CA VAL A 4 -14.19 45.48 20.09
C VAL A 4 -14.18 43.96 20.14
N ASN A 5 -15.04 43.37 19.36
CA ASN A 5 -15.00 41.93 19.15
C ASN A 5 -13.85 41.64 18.17
N LEU A 6 -12.77 41.17 18.70
CA LEU A 6 -11.69 40.65 17.92
C LEU A 6 -12.13 39.31 17.32
N VAL A 7 -12.53 39.34 16.08
CA VAL A 7 -12.77 38.09 15.35
C VAL A 7 -11.41 37.50 15.02
N LEU A 8 -11.01 36.53 15.81
CA LEU A 8 -9.86 35.70 15.42
C LEU A 8 -10.26 34.90 14.18
N GLY A 9 -9.73 35.30 13.07
CA GLY A 9 -9.78 34.50 11.88
C GLY A 9 -9.03 33.19 12.12
N VAL A 10 -9.75 32.09 12.17
CA VAL A 10 -9.16 30.77 12.15
C VAL A 10 -8.64 30.56 10.74
N SER A 11 -7.36 30.72 10.59
CA SER A 11 -6.68 30.28 9.37
C SER A 11 -6.78 28.77 9.31
N ALA A 12 -7.66 28.27 8.47
CA ALA A 12 -7.67 26.84 8.16
C ALA A 12 -6.38 26.50 7.46
N LEU A 13 -5.49 25.83 8.18
CA LEU A 13 -4.29 25.29 7.59
C LEU A 13 -4.71 24.12 6.72
N ALA A 14 -4.75 24.33 5.42
CA ALA A 14 -4.94 23.25 4.48
C ALA A 14 -3.67 22.40 4.49
N ILE A 15 -3.73 21.27 5.15
CA ILE A 15 -2.66 20.30 5.08
C ILE A 15 -2.74 19.64 3.71
N LEU A 16 -1.90 20.08 2.80
CA LEU A 16 -1.68 19.39 1.55
C LEU A 16 -0.88 18.13 1.86
N VAL A 17 -1.59 17.02 2.01
CA VAL A 17 -0.94 15.72 2.02
C VAL A 17 -0.44 15.49 0.60
N GLY A 18 0.85 15.63 0.40
CA GLY A 18 1.48 15.33 -0.88
C GLY A 18 1.22 13.87 -1.26
N CYS A 19 1.00 13.62 -2.54
CA CYS A 19 0.74 12.28 -3.09
C CYS A 19 1.92 11.31 -2.93
N ASP A 20 3.04 11.76 -2.38
CA ASP A 20 4.31 11.02 -2.31
C ASP A 20 4.52 10.28 -0.99
N SER A 21 3.60 10.39 -0.05
CA SER A 21 3.79 9.84 1.31
C SER A 21 3.54 8.34 1.42
N GLY A 22 3.03 7.70 0.35
CA GLY A 22 2.65 6.30 0.41
C GLY A 22 1.41 6.03 1.24
N SER A 23 1.12 4.77 1.47
CA SER A 23 -0.02 4.33 2.27
C SER A 23 0.39 4.14 3.73
N ASP A 24 -0.48 4.57 4.64
CA ASP A 24 -0.33 4.32 6.08
C ASP A 24 -0.84 2.94 6.50
N TYR A 25 -1.32 2.16 5.55
CA TYR A 25 -1.86 0.84 5.84
C TYR A 25 -0.84 -0.02 6.59
N THR A 26 -1.27 -0.51 7.74
CA THR A 26 -0.49 -1.41 8.59
C THR A 26 -1.29 -2.68 8.80
N PRO A 27 -0.84 -3.83 8.29
CA PRO A 27 -1.57 -5.07 8.47
C PRO A 27 -1.59 -5.49 9.93
N ALA A 28 -2.66 -6.19 10.32
CA ALA A 28 -2.70 -6.85 11.61
C ALA A 28 -1.57 -7.90 11.70
N ALA A 29 -1.05 -8.13 12.91
CA ALA A 29 0.09 -9.02 13.11
C ALA A 29 -0.18 -10.46 12.61
N ASP A 30 -1.43 -10.89 12.64
CA ASP A 30 -1.87 -12.23 12.21
C ASP A 30 -2.49 -12.25 10.81
N ALA A 31 -2.49 -11.12 10.08
CA ALA A 31 -3.05 -11.07 8.73
C ALA A 31 -2.33 -12.04 7.79
N SER A 32 -3.09 -12.81 7.03
CA SER A 32 -2.53 -13.67 5.99
C SER A 32 -2.07 -12.84 4.79
N GLY A 33 -1.21 -13.41 3.94
CA GLY A 33 -0.82 -12.79 2.69
C GLY A 33 -2.01 -12.48 1.79
N GLU A 34 -2.99 -13.36 1.75
CA GLU A 34 -4.23 -13.14 1.01
C GLU A 34 -5.03 -11.95 1.55
N GLN A 35 -5.15 -11.83 2.87
CA GLN A 35 -5.85 -10.70 3.49
C GLN A 35 -5.15 -9.37 3.21
N ILE A 36 -3.84 -9.36 3.30
CA ILE A 36 -3.03 -8.17 2.99
C ILE A 36 -3.21 -7.79 1.52
N PHE A 37 -3.11 -8.74 0.62
CA PHE A 37 -3.31 -8.51 -0.81
C PHE A 37 -4.72 -7.96 -1.10
N SER A 38 -5.74 -8.58 -0.54
CA SER A 38 -7.13 -8.16 -0.75
C SER A 38 -7.40 -6.74 -0.24
N THR A 39 -6.77 -6.36 0.84
CA THR A 39 -6.97 -5.04 1.46
C THR A 39 -6.15 -3.95 0.77
N ALA A 40 -4.87 -4.22 0.49
CA ALA A 40 -3.92 -3.19 0.07
C ALA A 40 -3.67 -3.17 -1.44
N CYS A 41 -3.82 -4.28 -2.12
CA CYS A 41 -3.35 -4.45 -3.50
C CYS A 41 -4.47 -4.60 -4.52
N SER A 42 -5.59 -5.20 -4.12
CA SER A 42 -6.64 -5.62 -5.05
C SER A 42 -7.43 -4.48 -5.68
N GLU A 43 -7.38 -3.28 -5.14
CA GLU A 43 -8.01 -2.11 -5.77
C GLU A 43 -7.38 -1.79 -7.12
N CYS A 44 -6.06 -1.90 -7.21
CA CYS A 44 -5.30 -1.67 -8.44
C CYS A 44 -4.93 -2.97 -9.15
N HIS A 45 -4.61 -4.01 -8.40
CA HIS A 45 -4.27 -5.35 -8.91
C HIS A 45 -5.47 -6.27 -8.77
N LYS A 46 -6.44 -6.10 -9.62
CA LYS A 46 -7.63 -6.95 -9.62
C LYS A 46 -7.27 -8.37 -10.05
N PRO A 47 -7.66 -9.39 -9.28
CA PRO A 47 -7.40 -10.78 -9.66
C PRO A 47 -7.93 -11.10 -11.06
N LEU A 48 -7.12 -11.79 -11.84
CA LEU A 48 -7.47 -12.19 -13.19
C LEU A 48 -8.42 -13.39 -13.21
N SER A 49 -8.29 -14.24 -12.19
CA SER A 49 -9.16 -15.40 -11.97
C SER A 49 -9.08 -15.80 -10.50
N ALA A 50 -9.82 -16.84 -10.11
CA ALA A 50 -9.77 -17.37 -8.74
C ALA A 50 -8.37 -17.82 -8.32
N ASP A 51 -7.54 -18.24 -9.28
CA ASP A 51 -6.23 -18.83 -9.03
C ASP A 51 -5.06 -17.93 -9.42
N VAL A 52 -5.33 -16.81 -10.10
CA VAL A 52 -4.28 -15.90 -10.58
C VAL A 52 -4.54 -14.50 -10.07
N ALA A 53 -3.80 -14.12 -9.04
CA ALA A 53 -3.89 -12.79 -8.45
C ALA A 53 -3.37 -11.70 -9.39
N MET A 54 -2.23 -11.94 -10.03
CA MET A 54 -1.62 -10.98 -10.94
C MET A 54 -0.61 -11.64 -11.87
N ILE A 55 -0.17 -10.89 -12.87
CA ILE A 55 0.95 -11.27 -13.73
C ILE A 55 2.17 -10.46 -13.29
N ILE A 56 3.29 -11.13 -13.08
CA ILE A 56 4.56 -10.52 -12.73
C ILE A 56 5.63 -10.87 -13.76
N SER A 57 6.61 -9.97 -13.93
CA SER A 57 7.76 -10.25 -14.76
C SER A 57 8.72 -11.23 -14.07
N GLU A 58 9.58 -11.88 -14.84
CA GLU A 58 10.60 -12.77 -14.27
C GLU A 58 11.49 -12.07 -13.24
N GLY A 59 11.84 -10.81 -13.47
CA GLY A 59 12.62 -10.02 -12.51
C GLY A 59 11.91 -9.75 -11.18
N MET A 60 10.58 -9.85 -11.17
CA MET A 60 9.78 -9.71 -9.97
C MET A 60 9.43 -11.04 -9.30
N ALA A 61 9.82 -12.15 -9.88
CA ALA A 61 9.45 -13.48 -9.39
C ALA A 61 10.36 -13.96 -8.24
N ASN A 62 10.59 -13.09 -7.27
CA ASN A 62 11.29 -13.42 -6.04
C ASN A 62 10.81 -12.53 -4.89
N LYS A 63 10.96 -13.02 -3.65
CA LYS A 63 10.46 -12.31 -2.46
C LYS A 63 11.06 -10.92 -2.32
N ASP A 64 12.36 -10.79 -2.46
CA ASP A 64 13.05 -9.51 -2.23
C ASP A 64 12.58 -8.44 -3.20
N ALA A 65 12.42 -8.78 -4.47
CA ALA A 65 11.93 -7.84 -5.48
C ALA A 65 10.49 -7.40 -5.17
N ILE A 66 9.63 -8.32 -4.75
CA ILE A 66 8.25 -8.01 -4.39
C ILE A 66 8.22 -7.10 -3.14
N ILE A 67 8.97 -7.45 -2.10
CA ILE A 67 9.02 -6.66 -0.86
C ILE A 67 9.57 -5.27 -1.14
N ASN A 68 10.63 -5.15 -1.93
CA ASN A 68 11.19 -3.84 -2.31
C ASN A 68 10.17 -2.99 -3.08
N LYS A 69 9.44 -3.60 -4.00
CA LYS A 69 8.40 -2.90 -4.75
C LYS A 69 7.28 -2.42 -3.85
N VAL A 70 6.84 -3.25 -2.91
CA VAL A 70 5.80 -2.90 -1.94
C VAL A 70 6.26 -1.73 -1.06
N HIS A 71 7.49 -1.77 -0.56
CA HIS A 71 8.01 -0.71 0.31
C HIS A 71 8.23 0.61 -0.41
N SER A 72 8.76 0.56 -1.62
CA SER A 72 9.18 1.77 -2.36
C SER A 72 8.12 2.30 -3.31
N GLY A 73 7.23 1.43 -3.76
CA GLY A 73 6.28 1.78 -4.81
C GLY A 73 6.97 2.12 -6.13
N SER A 74 6.25 2.83 -6.96
CA SER A 74 6.75 3.38 -8.23
C SER A 74 5.87 4.55 -8.65
N MET A 75 6.10 5.12 -9.82
CA MET A 75 5.28 6.23 -10.33
C MET A 75 3.79 5.90 -10.40
N ARG A 76 3.44 4.62 -10.60
CA ARG A 76 2.06 4.16 -10.74
C ARG A 76 1.58 3.29 -9.59
N MET A 77 2.47 2.94 -8.69
CA MET A 77 2.16 2.09 -7.54
C MET A 77 2.47 2.80 -6.25
N THR A 78 1.47 2.94 -5.41
CA THR A 78 1.64 3.49 -4.06
C THR A 78 2.59 2.63 -3.25
N ALA A 79 3.47 3.27 -2.50
CA ALA A 79 4.35 2.58 -1.55
C ALA A 79 3.56 2.16 -0.30
N PHE A 80 3.93 1.02 0.28
CA PHE A 80 3.36 0.48 1.52
C PHE A 80 4.48 0.21 2.53
N PRO A 81 5.08 1.25 3.10
CA PRO A 81 6.25 1.07 3.97
C PRO A 81 5.95 0.33 5.28
N ASN A 82 4.69 0.28 5.68
CA ASN A 82 4.28 -0.37 6.93
C ASN A 82 3.97 -1.87 6.78
N ILE A 83 4.01 -2.41 5.57
CA ILE A 83 3.96 -3.85 5.36
C ILE A 83 5.40 -4.38 5.51
N GLN A 84 5.74 -4.82 6.72
CA GLN A 84 7.11 -5.15 7.10
C GLN A 84 7.20 -6.54 7.74
N GLY A 85 8.44 -7.04 7.85
CA GLY A 85 8.74 -8.26 8.57
C GLY A 85 7.95 -9.46 8.08
N ASP A 86 7.38 -10.23 8.99
CA ASP A 86 6.62 -11.44 8.66
C ASP A 86 5.41 -11.17 7.78
N ALA A 87 4.75 -10.02 7.95
CA ALA A 87 3.63 -9.64 7.11
C ALA A 87 4.07 -9.44 5.66
N ALA A 88 5.21 -8.79 5.43
CA ALA A 88 5.78 -8.62 4.10
C ALA A 88 6.15 -9.97 3.48
N ASP A 89 6.73 -10.86 4.25
CA ASP A 89 7.06 -12.22 3.81
C ASP A 89 5.79 -12.99 3.39
N ARG A 90 4.76 -12.96 4.21
CA ARG A 90 3.49 -13.65 3.90
C ARG A 90 2.83 -13.09 2.64
N LEU A 91 2.86 -11.75 2.47
CA LEU A 91 2.36 -11.13 1.26
C LEU A 91 3.15 -11.58 0.03
N ALA A 92 4.47 -11.54 0.09
CA ALA A 92 5.33 -11.94 -1.02
C ALA A 92 5.14 -13.43 -1.37
N GLU A 93 5.03 -14.28 -0.39
CA GLU A 93 4.73 -15.71 -0.59
C GLU A 93 3.38 -15.91 -1.29
N TYR A 94 2.37 -15.18 -0.86
CA TYR A 94 1.05 -15.24 -1.49
C TYR A 94 1.11 -14.79 -2.95
N VAL A 95 1.77 -13.67 -3.23
CA VAL A 95 1.91 -13.16 -4.59
C VAL A 95 2.63 -14.16 -5.47
N LEU A 96 3.73 -14.74 -4.99
CA LEU A 96 4.49 -15.74 -5.77
C LEU A 96 3.67 -17.00 -6.05
N ALA A 97 2.92 -17.47 -5.05
CA ALA A 97 2.12 -18.69 -5.19
C ALA A 97 0.91 -18.52 -6.10
N ASN A 98 0.41 -17.29 -6.25
CA ASN A 98 -0.85 -17.01 -6.95
C ASN A 98 -0.68 -16.09 -8.16
N SER A 99 0.53 -15.90 -8.64
CA SER A 99 0.80 -15.07 -9.82
C SER A 99 1.30 -15.92 -10.98
N ALA A 100 0.96 -15.49 -12.18
CA ALA A 100 1.58 -16.01 -13.39
C ALA A 100 2.83 -15.17 -13.71
N THR A 101 3.86 -15.81 -14.20
CA THR A 101 5.10 -15.13 -14.63
C THR A 101 5.12 -15.00 -16.14
N GLN A 102 5.51 -13.85 -16.58
CA GLN A 102 5.54 -13.54 -18.01
C GLN A 102 6.87 -12.91 -18.44
#